data_8804bc9656675665466142e1e1af32e3
#
_entry.id   8804bc9656675665466142e1e1af32e3
#
_cell.length_a   1.000
_cell.length_b   1.000
_cell.length_c   1.000
_cell.angle_alpha   90.00
_cell.angle_beta   90.00
_cell.angle_gamma   90.00
#
_symmetry.space_group_name_H-M   'P 1'
#
loop_
_entity.id
_entity.type
_entity.pdbx_description
1 polymer ?
#
loop_
_entity_poly.entity_id
_entity_poly.type
_entity_poly.pdbx_seq_one_letter_code
_entity_poly.pdbx_strand_id
1 'polypeptide(L)'
;MDLLVNEFVYKALTDKYITIFEKDFVRNYIHIRDVAHTFMFMLERYNEYSGETFNVGLSDANLSKEQLVELIKTYISDFAITYSDYYKDPDKRDYIVTNEKLEKTGWRPIYSLEDGIEELIKTYSVLISDLSSKYRNGFPLSYGNRA
;
A
#
# COMPACT_ATOMS: atom_id res chain seq x y z
N MET A 1 8.99 1.27 5.97
CA MET A 1 7.74 0.70 5.41
C MET A 1 8.04 0.41 3.94
N ASP A 2 7.97 -0.87 3.55
CA ASP A 2 8.46 -1.25 2.22
C ASP A 2 7.34 -1.46 1.19
N LEU A 3 6.08 -1.22 1.58
CA LEU A 3 4.93 -1.31 0.69
C LEU A 3 4.48 0.07 0.24
N LEU A 4 4.41 0.27 -1.07
CA LEU A 4 4.21 1.57 -1.71
C LEU A 4 2.93 2.30 -1.23
N VAL A 5 1.78 1.60 -1.18
CA VAL A 5 0.52 2.19 -0.70
C VAL A 5 0.65 2.66 0.75
N ASN A 6 1.23 1.82 1.61
CA ASN A 6 1.44 2.11 3.03
C ASN A 6 2.34 3.32 3.21
N GLU A 7 3.45 3.38 2.46
CA GLU A 7 4.40 4.49 2.51
C GLU A 7 3.75 5.80 2.07
N PHE A 8 3.02 5.79 0.96
CA PHE A 8 2.40 6.99 0.42
C PHE A 8 1.31 7.53 1.33
N VAL A 9 0.44 6.67 1.88
CA VAL A 9 -0.58 7.10 2.86
C VAL A 9 0.08 7.66 4.12
N TYR A 10 1.11 6.98 4.64
CA TYR A 10 1.83 7.45 5.82
C TYR A 10 2.49 8.82 5.59
N LYS A 11 3.23 9.00 4.49
CA LYS A 11 3.88 10.27 4.14
C LYS A 11 2.87 11.40 3.89
N ALA A 12 1.74 11.09 3.24
CA ALA A 12 0.69 12.07 3.04
C ALA A 12 0.14 12.61 4.37
N LEU A 13 0.02 11.74 5.40
CA LEU A 13 -0.47 12.12 6.72
C LEU A 13 0.59 12.82 7.58
N THR A 14 1.86 12.42 7.50
CA THR A 14 2.93 12.91 8.37
C THR A 14 3.73 14.04 7.76
N ASP A 15 4.33 13.79 6.61
CA ASP A 15 5.30 14.68 5.98
C ASP A 15 4.62 15.77 5.16
N LYS A 16 3.37 15.55 4.76
CA LYS A 16 2.60 16.45 3.92
C LYS A 16 3.20 16.69 2.53
N TYR A 17 4.12 15.84 2.12
CA TYR A 17 4.63 15.82 0.74
C TYR A 17 5.12 14.42 0.37
N ILE A 18 5.06 14.10 -0.92
CA ILE A 18 5.56 12.86 -1.50
C ILE A 18 6.39 13.21 -2.74
N THR A 19 7.62 12.71 -2.81
CA THR A 19 8.44 12.75 -4.02
C THR A 19 8.36 11.40 -4.71
N ILE A 20 7.94 11.40 -5.98
CA ILE A 20 7.77 10.20 -6.80
C ILE A 20 8.89 10.12 -7.82
N PHE A 21 9.54 8.98 -7.85
CA PHE A 21 10.53 8.59 -8.85
C PHE A 21 9.92 7.54 -9.78
N GLU A 22 10.23 7.63 -11.08
CA GLU A 22 9.74 6.67 -12.08
C GLU A 22 8.21 6.50 -11.98
N LYS A 23 7.50 7.61 -12.11
CA LYS A 23 6.07 7.77 -11.87
C LYS A 23 5.19 6.84 -12.69
N ASP A 24 5.66 6.41 -13.85
CA ASP A 24 4.92 5.60 -14.83
C ASP A 24 4.99 4.09 -14.51
N PHE A 25 5.85 3.66 -13.58
CA PHE A 25 5.99 2.23 -13.25
C PHE A 25 4.72 1.69 -12.60
N VAL A 26 4.19 0.64 -13.22
CA VAL A 26 2.94 0.00 -12.83
C VAL A 26 3.18 -1.09 -11.79
N ARG A 27 2.27 -1.20 -10.83
CA ARG A 27 2.20 -2.28 -9.84
C ARG A 27 0.76 -2.77 -9.75
N ASN A 28 0.60 -4.03 -9.37
CA ASN A 28 -0.69 -4.57 -9.00
C ASN A 28 -0.81 -4.59 -7.47
N TYR A 29 -1.95 -4.15 -6.97
CA TYR A 29 -2.21 -4.04 -5.54
C TYR A 29 -3.27 -5.03 -5.10
N ILE A 30 -3.23 -5.41 -3.82
CA ILE A 30 -4.22 -6.27 -3.18
C ILE A 30 -4.22 -6.03 -1.67
N HIS A 31 -5.38 -6.15 -1.05
CA HIS A 31 -5.53 -6.10 0.39
C HIS A 31 -5.01 -7.39 1.04
N ILE A 32 -4.32 -7.28 2.19
CA ILE A 32 -3.71 -8.45 2.87
C ILE A 32 -4.75 -9.50 3.30
N ARG A 33 -5.97 -9.05 3.65
CA ARG A 33 -7.06 -9.99 3.98
C ARG A 33 -7.51 -10.81 2.78
N ASP A 34 -7.47 -10.25 1.58
CA ASP A 34 -7.78 -11.00 0.35
C ASP A 34 -6.68 -12.00 0.00
N VAL A 35 -5.42 -11.70 0.33
CA VAL A 35 -4.34 -12.69 0.26
C VAL A 35 -4.64 -13.87 1.19
N ALA A 36 -4.99 -13.60 2.45
CA ALA A 36 -5.36 -14.65 3.41
C ALA A 36 -6.62 -15.43 2.96
N HIS A 37 -7.63 -14.73 2.45
CA HIS A 37 -8.83 -15.33 1.88
C HIS A 37 -8.50 -16.25 0.70
N THR A 38 -7.56 -15.85 -0.17
CA THR A 38 -7.11 -16.70 -1.28
C THR A 38 -6.50 -18.00 -0.78
N PHE A 39 -5.65 -17.96 0.25
CA PHE A 39 -5.09 -19.17 0.84
C PHE A 39 -6.17 -20.10 1.37
N MET A 40 -7.17 -19.58 2.11
CA MET A 40 -8.29 -20.38 2.61
C MET A 40 -9.10 -20.99 1.46
N PHE A 41 -9.44 -20.19 0.45
CA PHE A 41 -10.16 -20.63 -0.73
C PHE A 41 -9.45 -21.78 -1.46
N MET A 42 -8.14 -21.69 -1.61
CA MET A 42 -7.32 -22.73 -2.26
C MET A 42 -7.17 -23.99 -1.41
N LEU A 43 -7.07 -23.86 -0.09
CA LEU A 43 -7.02 -25.00 0.84
C LEU A 43 -8.32 -25.80 0.81
N GLU A 44 -9.47 -25.13 0.81
CA GLU A 44 -10.79 -25.78 0.71
C GLU A 44 -10.96 -26.55 -0.61
N ARG A 45 -10.25 -26.15 -1.66
CA ARG A 45 -10.30 -26.73 -3.01
C ARG A 45 -8.97 -27.39 -3.41
N TYR A 46 -8.22 -27.86 -2.42
CA TYR A 46 -6.88 -28.41 -2.65
C TYR A 46 -6.83 -29.49 -3.72
N ASN A 47 -7.80 -30.40 -3.73
CA ASN A 47 -7.85 -31.49 -4.72
C ASN A 47 -8.06 -31.02 -6.17
N GLU A 48 -8.65 -29.83 -6.36
CA GLU A 48 -8.91 -29.25 -7.68
C GLU A 48 -7.70 -28.50 -8.22
N TYR A 49 -6.96 -27.82 -7.32
CA TYR A 49 -5.93 -26.85 -7.71
C TYR A 49 -4.52 -27.18 -7.23
N SER A 50 -4.31 -28.38 -6.68
CA SER A 50 -2.98 -28.83 -6.25
C SER A 50 -1.99 -28.85 -7.42
N GLY A 51 -0.84 -28.22 -7.24
CA GLY A 51 0.19 -28.09 -8.27
C GLY A 51 -0.01 -26.94 -9.25
N GLU A 52 -1.14 -26.20 -9.16
CA GLU A 52 -1.38 -25.04 -10.01
C GLU A 52 -0.75 -23.76 -9.42
N THR A 53 -0.38 -22.83 -10.31
CA THR A 53 0.15 -21.51 -9.93
C THR A 53 -0.85 -20.44 -10.33
N PHE A 54 -1.15 -19.52 -9.40
CA PHE A 54 -2.06 -18.40 -9.58
C PHE A 54 -1.39 -17.09 -9.24
N ASN A 55 -1.66 -16.05 -10.04
CA ASN A 55 -1.44 -14.68 -9.61
C ASN A 55 -2.58 -14.28 -8.67
N VAL A 56 -2.25 -13.46 -7.67
CA VAL A 56 -3.21 -12.95 -6.68
C VAL A 56 -3.08 -11.43 -6.61
N GLY A 57 -4.12 -10.74 -7.01
CA GLY A 57 -4.17 -9.28 -7.05
C GLY A 57 -5.57 -8.79 -7.40
N LEU A 58 -5.73 -7.48 -7.56
CA LEU A 58 -6.94 -6.86 -8.07
C LEU A 58 -6.77 -6.58 -9.56
N SER A 59 -7.71 -7.05 -10.40
CA SER A 59 -7.63 -6.85 -11.86
C SER A 59 -7.80 -5.38 -12.27
N ASP A 60 -8.47 -4.58 -11.45
CA ASP A 60 -8.68 -3.14 -11.62
C ASP A 60 -7.63 -2.26 -10.89
N ALA A 61 -6.71 -2.86 -10.14
CA ALA A 61 -5.67 -2.16 -9.40
C ALA A 61 -4.25 -2.35 -9.98
N ASN A 62 -4.12 -2.44 -11.30
CA ASN A 62 -2.85 -2.26 -12.01
C ASN A 62 -2.63 -0.75 -12.22
N LEU A 63 -2.01 -0.07 -11.26
CA LEU A 63 -1.84 1.38 -11.29
C LEU A 63 -0.38 1.77 -11.33
N SER A 64 -0.07 2.85 -12.06
CA SER A 64 1.23 3.51 -11.95
C SER A 64 1.38 4.19 -10.59
N LYS A 65 2.61 4.54 -10.22
CA LYS A 65 2.86 5.30 -8.99
C LYS A 65 2.13 6.65 -9.00
N GLU A 66 2.06 7.30 -10.17
CA GLU A 66 1.31 8.54 -10.36
C GLU A 66 -0.19 8.32 -10.11
N GLN A 67 -0.79 7.32 -10.76
CA GLN A 67 -2.20 7.00 -10.56
C GLN A 67 -2.53 6.66 -9.10
N LEU A 68 -1.64 5.91 -8.42
CA LEU A 68 -1.81 5.60 -7.00
C LEU A 68 -1.80 6.84 -6.12
N VAL A 69 -0.84 7.75 -6.32
CA VAL A 69 -0.75 8.94 -5.47
C VAL A 69 -1.91 9.91 -5.74
N GLU A 70 -2.37 10.01 -6.97
CA GLU A 70 -3.55 10.81 -7.31
C GLU A 70 -4.83 10.20 -6.67
N LEU A 71 -4.96 8.87 -6.67
CA LEU A 71 -6.05 8.21 -5.94
C LEU A 71 -5.98 8.54 -4.44
N ILE A 72 -4.81 8.43 -3.79
CA ILE A 72 -4.63 8.79 -2.39
C ILE A 72 -4.99 10.27 -2.15
N LYS A 73 -4.69 11.16 -3.11
CA LYS A 73 -5.00 12.59 -3.02
C LYS A 73 -6.51 12.88 -2.96
N THR A 74 -7.34 11.98 -3.48
CA THR A 74 -8.81 12.12 -3.36
C THR A 74 -9.31 11.92 -1.93
N TYR A 75 -8.56 11.17 -1.12
CA TYR A 75 -8.88 10.90 0.30
C TYR A 75 -8.15 11.82 1.27
N ILE A 76 -6.93 12.23 0.91
CA ILE A 76 -6.09 13.13 1.72
C ILE A 76 -5.69 14.31 0.84
N SER A 77 -6.44 15.41 0.90
CA SER A 77 -6.20 16.57 0.01
C SER A 77 -5.00 17.43 0.43
N ASP A 78 -4.60 17.39 1.71
CA ASP A 78 -3.60 18.28 2.30
C ASP A 78 -2.19 17.68 2.28
N PHE A 79 -1.65 17.44 1.08
CA PHE A 79 -0.22 17.16 0.87
C PHE A 79 0.22 17.56 -0.55
N ALA A 80 1.51 17.80 -0.74
CA ALA A 80 2.09 18.14 -2.03
C ALA A 80 2.69 16.90 -2.72
N ILE A 81 2.61 16.87 -4.04
CA ILE A 81 3.23 15.83 -4.88
C ILE A 81 4.34 16.48 -5.69
N THR A 82 5.52 15.86 -5.71
CA THR A 82 6.65 16.27 -6.54
C THR A 82 7.15 15.07 -7.33
N TYR A 83 7.43 15.29 -8.61
CA TYR A 83 8.03 14.29 -9.49
C TYR A 83 9.50 14.59 -9.68
N SER A 84 10.34 13.56 -9.68
CA SER A 84 11.78 13.73 -9.87
C SER A 84 12.36 12.60 -10.70
N ASP A 85 13.09 12.98 -11.75
CA ASP A 85 13.85 12.04 -12.60
C ASP A 85 15.29 11.85 -12.12
N TYR A 86 15.69 12.54 -11.05
CA TYR A 86 17.08 12.57 -10.56
C TYR A 86 17.51 11.28 -9.88
N TYR A 87 16.58 10.56 -9.28
CA TYR A 87 16.84 9.31 -8.57
C TYR A 87 16.09 8.18 -9.27
N LYS A 88 16.81 7.08 -9.56
CA LYS A 88 16.20 5.86 -10.06
C LYS A 88 15.83 4.97 -8.88
N ASP A 89 14.57 4.56 -8.82
CA ASP A 89 14.13 3.58 -7.84
C ASP A 89 14.97 2.29 -8.03
N PRO A 90 15.58 1.75 -6.96
CA PRO A 90 16.23 0.46 -7.02
C PRO A 90 15.28 -0.66 -7.48
N ASP A 91 14.01 -0.52 -7.18
CA ASP A 91 12.95 -1.41 -7.62
C ASP A 91 12.42 -1.02 -9.01
N LYS A 92 13.08 -1.54 -10.03
CA LYS A 92 12.75 -1.33 -11.44
C LYS A 92 11.60 -2.18 -11.96
N ARG A 93 10.83 -2.82 -11.09
CA ARG A 93 9.70 -3.63 -11.51
C ARG A 93 8.63 -2.75 -12.15
N ASP A 94 8.28 -3.06 -13.37
CA ASP A 94 7.20 -2.45 -14.14
C ASP A 94 6.43 -3.59 -14.79
N TYR A 95 5.23 -3.87 -14.29
CA TYR A 95 4.46 -5.02 -14.75
C TYR A 95 2.95 -4.83 -14.56
N ILE A 96 2.21 -5.44 -15.47
CA ILE A 96 0.76 -5.61 -15.36
C ILE A 96 0.49 -7.07 -15.03
N VAL A 97 -0.33 -7.31 -14.01
CA VAL A 97 -0.72 -8.65 -13.58
C VAL A 97 -2.15 -8.93 -14.04
N THR A 98 -2.37 -10.10 -14.66
CA THR A 98 -3.71 -10.63 -14.85
C THR A 98 -4.02 -11.65 -13.77
N ASN A 99 -5.20 -11.52 -13.16
CA ASN A 99 -5.71 -12.41 -12.13
C ASN A 99 -6.81 -13.31 -12.66
N GLU A 100 -7.05 -13.29 -13.97
CA GLU A 100 -8.15 -13.97 -14.67
C GLU A 100 -8.19 -15.48 -14.37
N LYS A 101 -7.04 -16.15 -14.25
CA LYS A 101 -6.97 -17.58 -13.92
C LYS A 101 -7.57 -17.85 -12.54
N LEU A 102 -7.27 -17.02 -11.55
CA LEU A 102 -7.84 -17.13 -10.21
C LEU A 102 -9.34 -16.80 -10.23
N GLU A 103 -9.71 -15.73 -10.91
CA GLU A 103 -11.11 -15.29 -11.02
C GLU A 103 -12.00 -16.35 -11.70
N LYS A 104 -11.48 -17.11 -12.68
CA LYS A 104 -12.18 -18.23 -13.33
C LYS A 104 -12.52 -19.38 -12.37
N THR A 105 -11.83 -19.52 -11.24
CA THR A 105 -12.16 -20.51 -10.20
C THR A 105 -13.40 -20.13 -9.39
N GLY A 106 -13.94 -18.94 -9.57
CA GLY A 106 -15.03 -18.37 -8.79
C GLY A 106 -14.55 -17.52 -7.59
N TRP A 107 -13.25 -17.43 -7.35
CA TRP A 107 -12.70 -16.51 -6.35
C TRP A 107 -12.99 -15.06 -6.73
N ARG A 108 -13.26 -14.24 -5.72
CA ARG A 108 -13.42 -12.79 -5.88
C ARG A 108 -12.77 -12.07 -4.72
N PRO A 109 -12.14 -10.92 -4.95
CA PRO A 109 -11.66 -10.05 -3.85
C PRO A 109 -12.88 -9.51 -3.07
N ILE A 110 -12.66 -9.22 -1.80
CA ILE A 110 -13.65 -8.65 -0.90
C ILE A 110 -13.39 -7.16 -0.71
N TYR A 111 -12.12 -6.75 -0.77
CA TYR A 111 -11.68 -5.39 -0.51
C TYR A 111 -11.15 -4.74 -1.79
N SER A 112 -11.59 -3.52 -2.06
CA SER A 112 -11.01 -2.68 -3.10
C SER A 112 -9.68 -2.05 -2.63
N LEU A 113 -8.98 -1.39 -3.56
CA LEU A 113 -7.80 -0.59 -3.20
C LEU A 113 -8.20 0.61 -2.32
N GLU A 114 -9.34 1.20 -2.59
CA GLU A 114 -9.93 2.31 -1.85
C GLU A 114 -10.23 1.91 -0.40
N ASP A 115 -10.83 0.75 -0.17
CA ASP A 115 -11.06 0.21 1.18
C ASP A 115 -9.74 0.09 1.95
N GLY A 116 -8.69 -0.38 1.28
CA GLY A 116 -7.34 -0.47 1.85
C GLY A 116 -6.75 0.90 2.22
N ILE A 117 -6.90 1.89 1.35
CA ILE A 117 -6.45 3.28 1.59
C ILE A 117 -7.19 3.88 2.80
N GLU A 118 -8.50 3.73 2.86
CA GLU A 118 -9.31 4.24 3.99
C GLU A 118 -8.92 3.56 5.31
N GLU A 119 -8.69 2.25 5.31
CA GLU A 119 -8.24 1.52 6.50
C GLU A 119 -6.88 2.02 6.98
N LEU A 120 -5.93 2.25 6.06
CA LEU A 120 -4.61 2.82 6.38
C LEU A 120 -4.73 4.22 6.97
N ILE A 121 -5.56 5.09 6.38
CA ILE A 121 -5.79 6.44 6.89
C ILE A 121 -6.31 6.41 8.33
N LYS A 122 -7.34 5.59 8.59
CA LYS A 122 -7.92 5.42 9.94
C LYS A 122 -6.85 4.92 10.93
N THR A 123 -6.11 3.89 10.55
CA THR A 123 -5.08 3.27 11.40
C THR A 123 -3.95 4.24 11.71
N TYR A 124 -3.38 4.89 10.70
CA TYR A 124 -2.28 5.84 10.91
C TYR A 124 -2.71 7.09 11.66
N SER A 125 -3.93 7.58 11.44
CA SER A 125 -4.46 8.73 12.20
C SER A 125 -4.51 8.43 13.70
N VAL A 126 -4.94 7.24 14.10
CA VAL A 126 -4.93 6.82 15.51
C VAL A 126 -3.50 6.70 16.04
N LEU A 127 -2.61 6.01 15.32
CA LEU A 127 -1.22 5.83 15.74
C LEU A 127 -0.48 7.16 15.88
N ILE A 128 -0.64 8.08 14.95
CA ILE A 128 0.00 9.41 14.97
C ILE A 128 -0.54 10.22 16.16
N SER A 129 -1.85 10.16 16.44
CA SER A 129 -2.45 10.86 17.58
C SER A 129 -1.97 10.30 18.92
N ASP A 130 -1.85 8.99 19.06
CA ASP A 130 -1.34 8.34 20.28
C ASP A 130 0.14 8.68 20.51
N LEU A 131 0.98 8.63 19.48
CA LEU A 131 2.36 9.05 19.58
C LEU A 131 2.47 10.53 19.98
N SER A 132 1.70 11.41 19.37
CA SER A 132 1.70 12.86 19.71
C SER A 132 1.24 13.10 21.14
N SER A 133 0.29 12.33 21.68
CA SER A 133 -0.17 12.43 23.06
C SER A 133 0.89 11.97 24.06
N LYS A 134 1.58 10.89 23.78
CA LYS A 134 2.67 10.37 24.64
C LYS A 134 3.87 11.33 24.74
N TYR A 135 4.17 12.03 23.63
CA TYR A 135 5.28 13.01 23.62
C TYR A 135 4.86 14.39 24.17
N ARG A 136 3.57 14.75 24.23
CA ARG A 136 3.09 15.99 24.87
C ARG A 136 3.13 15.93 26.39
N ASN A 137 3.11 14.76 27.01
CA ASN A 137 3.12 14.57 28.47
C ASN A 137 4.54 14.44 29.05
N GLY A 138 5.53 15.13 28.47
CA GLY A 138 6.75 15.52 29.17
C GLY A 138 7.73 14.38 29.45
N PHE A 139 8.35 13.81 28.42
CA PHE A 139 9.71 13.30 28.53
C PHE A 139 10.64 14.30 27.86
N PRO A 140 11.52 14.98 28.63
CA PRO A 140 12.57 15.76 28.00
C PRO A 140 13.51 14.77 27.29
N LEU A 141 13.69 14.94 25.99
CA LEU A 141 14.79 14.30 25.26
C LEU A 141 16.10 14.91 25.74
N SER A 142 16.62 14.44 26.88
CA SER A 142 18.01 14.65 27.25
C SER A 142 18.86 13.66 26.48
N TYR A 143 19.16 13.96 25.22
CA TYR A 143 20.35 13.39 24.61
C TYR A 143 21.56 14.04 25.30
N GLY A 144 22.07 13.35 26.31
CA GLY A 144 23.29 13.70 26.94
C GLY A 144 24.43 13.74 25.92
N ASN A 145 25.04 14.92 25.73
CA ASN A 145 26.37 15.05 25.20
C ASN A 145 27.30 14.18 26.05
N ARG A 146 27.83 13.11 25.49
CA ARG A 146 29.02 12.48 26.01
C ARG A 146 30.19 13.02 25.22
N ALA A 147 30.98 13.82 25.93
CA ALA A 147 32.33 14.23 25.55
C ALA A 147 33.24 13.02 25.36
#